data_1f5084bb9715c8615afc5c4635b2324c
#
_entry.id   1f5084bb9715c8615afc5c4635b2324c
#
_cell.length_a   1.000
_cell.length_b   1.000
_cell.length_c   1.000
_cell.angle_alpha   90.00
_cell.angle_beta   90.00
_cell.angle_gamma   90.00
#
_symmetry.space_group_name_H-M   'P 1'
#
loop_
_entity.id
_entity.type
_entity.pdbx_description
1 polymer ?
#
loop_
_entity_poly.entity_id
_entity_poly.type
_entity_poly.pdbx_seq_one_letter_code
_entity_poly.pdbx_strand_id
1 'polypeptide(L)'
;PHRVYEKGSWKRNGKSLDQVDVPGFLPDSEEVRGDMLDYAVEIEWADSHLSKMLEYLDSIGELNNTIVIVTADNGMPFPRAKANCFEYGVHVPFAVSYPKGFPGKRRVDDPISFVDIAPTILEIAGVKPDGMLPISGRSFMNILKSKKEGIVDQSKKYVYMGRERHSSSRWQNLGYPQRAVRNQDYLLIWNLRPERWPAGAPQMLNKKTGELCPMYGIGEDGTFHPDWAFTDVDDAPSKTFLIENHKDPVIRPYFDLAFNKRPEFELYHIGNDPFCLDNLIGKKDYAEIENELK
;
A
#
# COMPACT_ATOMS: atom_id res chain seq x y z
N PRO A 1 -5.42 15.32 -0.90
CA PRO A 1 -4.28 14.64 -1.50
C PRO A 1 -3.05 14.86 -0.64
N HIS A 2 -2.26 13.83 -0.45
CA HIS A 2 -1.04 13.86 0.37
C HIS A 2 0.23 13.89 -0.49
N ARG A 3 0.05 13.94 -1.77
CA ARG A 3 1.10 13.85 -2.75
C ARG A 3 1.52 15.24 -3.19
N VAL A 4 2.74 15.65 -2.88
CA VAL A 4 3.26 17.02 -3.14
C VAL A 4 4.64 16.99 -3.81
N TYR A 5 5.09 15.87 -4.36
CA TYR A 5 6.35 15.88 -5.09
C TYR A 5 6.21 16.49 -6.50
N GLU A 6 7.28 17.12 -6.92
CA GLU A 6 7.25 17.95 -8.11
C GLU A 6 7.32 17.09 -9.38
N LYS A 7 6.30 17.25 -10.25
CA LYS A 7 6.26 16.58 -11.54
C LYS A 7 7.50 16.90 -12.38
N GLY A 8 8.16 15.87 -12.89
CA GLY A 8 9.36 16.01 -13.72
C GLY A 8 10.65 16.23 -12.92
N SER A 9 10.62 16.07 -11.59
CA SER A 9 11.82 16.11 -10.74
C SER A 9 12.85 15.07 -11.16
N TRP A 10 12.41 13.92 -11.66
CA TRP A 10 13.25 12.85 -12.14
C TRP A 10 14.24 13.28 -13.23
N LYS A 11 13.79 14.15 -14.17
CA LYS A 11 14.66 14.69 -15.24
C LYS A 11 15.80 15.52 -14.67
N ARG A 12 15.51 16.36 -13.67
CA ARG A 12 16.53 17.21 -13.00
C ARG A 12 17.50 16.40 -12.17
N ASN A 13 17.06 15.22 -11.68
CA ASN A 13 17.90 14.30 -10.91
C ASN A 13 18.60 13.26 -11.80
N GLY A 14 18.63 13.46 -13.13
CA GLY A 14 19.40 12.62 -14.05
C GLY A 14 18.89 11.20 -14.22
N LYS A 15 17.61 10.94 -13.89
CA LYS A 15 16.97 9.64 -14.08
C LYS A 15 16.45 9.48 -15.51
N SER A 16 16.31 8.24 -15.97
CA SER A 16 15.77 7.91 -17.29
C SER A 16 14.61 6.90 -17.17
N LEU A 17 13.70 6.91 -18.13
CA LEU A 17 12.45 6.12 -18.11
C LEU A 17 12.68 4.60 -18.12
N ASP A 18 13.83 4.14 -18.58
CA ASP A 18 14.22 2.72 -18.60
C ASP A 18 14.63 2.19 -17.22
N GLN A 19 14.79 3.07 -16.22
CA GLN A 19 15.10 2.68 -14.85
C GLN A 19 13.87 2.21 -14.04
N VAL A 20 12.69 2.20 -14.63
CA VAL A 20 11.43 1.83 -13.94
C VAL A 20 10.84 0.55 -14.50
N ASP A 21 10.58 -0.39 -13.63
CA ASP A 21 9.69 -1.52 -13.90
C ASP A 21 8.26 -1.13 -13.48
N VAL A 22 7.37 -0.97 -14.46
CA VAL A 22 5.98 -0.60 -14.21
C VAL A 22 5.20 -1.82 -13.71
N PRO A 23 4.52 -1.76 -12.56
CA PRO A 23 3.69 -2.85 -12.06
C PRO A 23 2.57 -3.21 -13.05
N GLY A 24 2.27 -4.50 -13.21
CA GLY A 24 1.31 -5.00 -14.19
C GLY A 24 -0.13 -4.48 -14.06
N PHE A 25 -0.47 -3.77 -13.00
CA PHE A 25 -1.78 -3.11 -12.83
C PHE A 25 -1.79 -1.63 -13.28
N LEU A 26 -0.67 -1.11 -13.78
CA LEU A 26 -0.55 0.22 -14.38
C LEU A 26 -0.11 0.09 -15.84
N PRO A 27 -0.56 1.00 -16.74
CA PRO A 27 -0.11 0.98 -18.13
C PRO A 27 1.34 1.47 -18.22
N ASP A 28 2.10 0.81 -19.07
CA ASP A 28 3.48 1.21 -19.35
C ASP A 28 3.49 2.39 -20.35
N SER A 29 3.49 3.60 -19.81
CA SER A 29 3.55 4.85 -20.57
C SER A 29 4.61 5.81 -20.02
N GLU A 30 4.98 6.83 -20.79
CA GLU A 30 5.94 7.85 -20.34
C GLU A 30 5.43 8.57 -19.08
N GLU A 31 4.12 8.85 -19.00
CA GLU A 31 3.49 9.54 -17.87
C GLU A 31 3.59 8.72 -16.59
N VAL A 32 3.29 7.41 -16.67
CA VAL A 32 3.36 6.51 -15.52
C VAL A 32 4.80 6.27 -15.09
N ARG A 33 5.71 6.03 -16.05
CA ARG A 33 7.16 5.89 -15.77
C ARG A 33 7.73 7.15 -15.12
N GLY A 34 7.42 8.33 -15.67
CA GLY A 34 7.87 9.60 -15.14
C GLY A 34 7.34 9.88 -13.72
N ASP A 35 6.09 9.54 -13.47
CA ASP A 35 5.46 9.65 -12.16
C ASP A 35 6.10 8.73 -11.12
N MET A 36 6.43 7.49 -11.49
CA MET A 36 7.15 6.55 -10.62
C MET A 36 8.59 7.00 -10.34
N LEU A 37 9.25 7.64 -11.30
CA LEU A 37 10.58 8.21 -11.10
C LEU A 37 10.56 9.44 -10.19
N ASP A 38 9.53 10.28 -10.27
CA ASP A 38 9.34 11.38 -9.32
C ASP A 38 9.17 10.85 -7.89
N TYR A 39 8.40 9.77 -7.73
CA TYR A 39 8.28 9.07 -6.45
C TYR A 39 9.62 8.49 -5.98
N ALA A 40 10.42 7.91 -6.88
CA ALA A 40 11.76 7.40 -6.55
C ALA A 40 12.70 8.49 -6.06
N VAL A 41 12.62 9.72 -6.58
CA VAL A 41 13.39 10.88 -6.09
C VAL A 41 13.07 11.18 -4.63
N GLU A 42 11.79 11.10 -4.23
CA GLU A 42 11.39 11.31 -2.83
C GLU A 42 11.91 10.20 -1.90
N ILE A 43 11.93 8.95 -2.38
CA ILE A 43 12.50 7.82 -1.63
C ILE A 43 14.01 8.05 -1.42
N GLU A 44 14.75 8.45 -2.45
CA GLU A 44 16.19 8.75 -2.35
C GLU A 44 16.46 9.93 -1.41
N TRP A 45 15.59 10.94 -1.43
CA TRP A 45 15.69 12.04 -0.48
C TRP A 45 15.49 11.56 0.96
N ALA A 46 14.48 10.73 1.23
CA ALA A 46 14.25 10.14 2.54
C ALA A 46 15.43 9.25 2.99
N ASP A 47 15.99 8.43 2.08
CA ASP A 47 17.16 7.59 2.34
C ASP A 47 18.39 8.42 2.71
N SER A 48 18.60 9.55 2.03
CA SER A 48 19.70 10.49 2.37
C SER A 48 19.59 11.04 3.79
N HIS A 49 18.36 11.29 4.26
CA HIS A 49 18.13 11.74 5.64
C HIS A 49 18.34 10.61 6.66
N LEU A 50 17.88 9.40 6.33
CA LEU A 50 18.16 8.22 7.15
C LEU A 50 19.68 8.03 7.31
N SER A 51 20.45 8.11 6.23
CA SER A 51 21.91 8.00 6.25
C SER A 51 22.53 9.02 7.20
N LYS A 52 22.13 10.29 7.14
CA LYS A 52 22.62 11.34 8.06
C LYS A 52 22.26 11.05 9.53
N MET A 53 21.08 10.49 9.81
CA MET A 53 20.69 10.10 11.17
C MET A 53 21.57 8.98 11.70
N LEU A 54 21.88 7.97 10.86
CA LEU A 54 22.77 6.86 11.23
C LEU A 54 24.21 7.33 11.44
N GLU A 55 24.72 8.19 10.57
CA GLU A 55 26.06 8.82 10.72
C GLU A 55 26.15 9.64 12.02
N TYR A 56 25.08 10.37 12.36
CA TYR A 56 25.04 11.10 13.63
C TYR A 56 25.10 10.15 14.85
N LEU A 57 24.29 9.10 14.85
CA LEU A 57 24.29 8.07 15.92
C LEU A 57 25.66 7.41 16.05
N ASP A 58 26.34 7.13 14.93
CA ASP A 58 27.69 6.56 14.93
C ASP A 58 28.72 7.55 15.51
N SER A 59 28.64 8.81 15.12
CA SER A 59 29.54 9.88 15.59
C SER A 59 29.52 10.10 17.10
N ILE A 60 28.37 9.83 17.74
CA ILE A 60 28.23 9.92 19.21
C ILE A 60 28.38 8.56 19.91
N GLY A 61 28.74 7.49 19.16
CA GLY A 61 28.96 6.15 19.69
C GLY A 61 27.72 5.37 20.09
N GLU A 62 26.53 5.83 19.71
CA GLU A 62 25.25 5.22 20.13
C GLU A 62 24.60 4.33 19.06
N LEU A 63 25.14 4.25 17.83
CA LEU A 63 24.55 3.45 16.75
C LEU A 63 24.38 1.98 17.15
N ASN A 64 25.40 1.38 17.78
CA ASN A 64 25.34 -0.01 18.21
C ASN A 64 24.35 -0.28 19.35
N ASN A 65 23.98 0.77 20.09
CA ASN A 65 23.05 0.71 21.23
C ASN A 65 21.65 1.21 20.89
N THR A 66 21.39 1.51 19.62
CA THR A 66 20.12 2.03 19.12
C THR A 66 19.41 0.97 18.27
N ILE A 67 18.12 0.74 18.54
CA ILE A 67 17.26 -0.05 17.67
C ILE A 67 16.73 0.87 16.58
N VAL A 68 17.07 0.59 15.34
CA VAL A 68 16.60 1.31 14.16
C VAL A 68 15.53 0.48 13.46
N ILE A 69 14.35 1.04 13.30
CA ILE A 69 13.24 0.44 12.53
C ILE A 69 12.94 1.35 11.36
N VAL A 70 13.03 0.81 10.15
CA VAL A 70 12.70 1.52 8.91
C VAL A 70 11.50 0.84 8.27
N THR A 71 10.45 1.63 8.01
CA THR A 71 9.22 1.15 7.38
C THR A 71 8.50 2.31 6.68
N ALA A 72 7.38 2.01 6.03
CA ALA A 72 6.45 3.00 5.48
C ALA A 72 5.08 2.84 6.14
N ASP A 73 4.28 3.91 6.16
CA ASP A 73 2.93 3.95 6.75
C ASP A 73 1.90 3.24 5.88
N ASN A 74 2.09 3.25 4.55
CA ASN A 74 1.23 2.60 3.55
C ASN A 74 2.03 2.30 2.28
N GLY A 75 1.40 1.60 1.34
CA GLY A 75 1.95 1.36 0.02
C GLY A 75 2.05 2.63 -0.84
N MET A 76 2.65 2.50 -2.02
CA MET A 76 2.91 3.62 -2.92
C MET A 76 1.63 4.39 -3.30
N PRO A 77 1.69 5.74 -3.48
CA PRO A 77 0.53 6.59 -3.72
C PRO A 77 0.07 6.57 -5.19
N PHE A 78 -0.22 5.39 -5.71
CA PHE A 78 -0.65 5.15 -7.09
C PHE A 78 -2.04 4.51 -7.12
N PRO A 79 -2.79 4.63 -8.24
CA PRO A 79 -4.04 3.91 -8.43
C PRO A 79 -3.87 2.41 -8.11
N ARG A 80 -4.87 1.81 -7.45
CA ARG A 80 -4.89 0.41 -7.00
C ARG A 80 -3.87 0.03 -5.90
N ALA A 81 -2.96 0.91 -5.48
CA ALA A 81 -2.00 0.63 -4.42
C ALA A 81 -2.46 1.22 -3.08
N LYS A 82 -2.07 2.43 -2.72
CA LYS A 82 -2.47 3.09 -1.47
C LYS A 82 -3.98 3.02 -1.23
N ALA A 83 -4.37 2.87 0.02
CA ALA A 83 -5.77 2.74 0.44
C ALA A 83 -6.50 1.50 -0.11
N ASN A 84 -5.78 0.44 -0.44
CA ASN A 84 -6.33 -0.85 -0.84
C ASN A 84 -5.65 -1.98 -0.07
N CYS A 85 -6.32 -3.14 0.02
CA CYS A 85 -5.76 -4.33 0.66
C CYS A 85 -4.96 -5.24 -0.29
N PHE A 86 -4.58 -4.78 -1.49
CA PHE A 86 -3.67 -5.49 -2.40
C PHE A 86 -2.22 -5.41 -1.90
N GLU A 87 -1.35 -6.33 -2.38
CA GLU A 87 0.07 -6.37 -2.01
C GLU A 87 0.74 -4.99 -2.06
N TYR A 88 0.60 -4.24 -3.16
CA TYR A 88 1.20 -2.91 -3.31
C TYR A 88 0.60 -1.83 -2.40
N GLY A 89 -0.51 -2.12 -1.74
CA GLY A 89 -1.13 -1.20 -0.77
C GLY A 89 -0.74 -1.48 0.68
N VAL A 90 -0.43 -2.73 1.02
CA VAL A 90 -0.26 -3.18 2.41
C VAL A 90 1.08 -3.85 2.72
N HIS A 91 1.78 -4.41 1.72
CA HIS A 91 3.09 -5.02 1.89
C HIS A 91 4.17 -3.95 1.81
N VAL A 92 4.38 -3.24 2.92
CA VAL A 92 5.35 -2.16 3.04
C VAL A 92 6.74 -2.69 3.40
N PRO A 93 7.83 -1.97 3.06
CA PRO A 93 9.17 -2.34 3.50
C PRO A 93 9.26 -2.34 5.02
N PHE A 94 9.99 -3.29 5.57
CA PHE A 94 10.22 -3.38 7.00
C PHE A 94 11.64 -3.89 7.29
N ALA A 95 12.46 -3.06 7.91
CA ALA A 95 13.82 -3.40 8.30
C ALA A 95 14.08 -3.05 9.76
N VAL A 96 14.79 -3.94 10.48
CA VAL A 96 15.19 -3.72 11.87
C VAL A 96 16.68 -3.96 12.01
N SER A 97 17.36 -3.02 12.64
CA SER A 97 18.78 -3.12 12.98
C SER A 97 19.00 -2.84 14.45
N TYR A 98 19.72 -3.72 15.13
CA TYR A 98 20.22 -3.52 16.48
C TYR A 98 21.52 -4.32 16.66
N PRO A 99 22.69 -3.78 16.31
CA PRO A 99 23.94 -4.52 16.25
C PRO A 99 24.33 -5.19 17.57
N LYS A 100 24.00 -4.56 18.70
CA LYS A 100 24.30 -5.09 20.05
C LYS A 100 23.46 -6.31 20.44
N GLY A 101 22.26 -6.48 19.87
CA GLY A 101 21.30 -7.47 20.36
C GLY A 101 20.66 -8.38 19.32
N PHE A 102 20.66 -8.02 18.04
CA PHE A 102 20.01 -8.82 17.00
C PHE A 102 21.00 -9.21 15.89
N PRO A 103 20.94 -10.48 15.42
CA PRO A 103 21.70 -10.91 14.24
C PRO A 103 21.27 -10.10 13.02
N GLY A 104 22.22 -9.46 12.33
CA GLY A 104 21.99 -8.69 11.11
C GLY A 104 22.24 -9.49 9.83
N LYS A 105 22.11 -8.81 8.67
CA LYS A 105 22.44 -9.29 7.32
C LYS A 105 21.66 -10.55 6.92
N ARG A 106 20.38 -10.63 7.26
CA ARG A 106 19.50 -11.76 6.93
C ARG A 106 18.15 -11.26 6.45
N ARG A 107 17.49 -12.09 5.66
CA ARG A 107 16.12 -11.90 5.21
C ARG A 107 15.20 -12.87 5.94
N VAL A 108 14.08 -12.37 6.40
CA VAL A 108 13.04 -13.09 7.12
C VAL A 108 11.72 -12.94 6.36
N ASP A 109 11.01 -14.04 6.15
CA ASP A 109 9.78 -14.09 5.37
C ASP A 109 8.54 -14.36 6.26
N ASP A 110 8.68 -14.29 7.58
CA ASP A 110 7.56 -14.40 8.53
C ASP A 110 6.55 -13.27 8.32
N PRO A 111 5.23 -13.58 8.31
CA PRO A 111 4.19 -12.57 8.20
C PRO A 111 4.13 -11.72 9.49
N ILE A 112 4.49 -10.44 9.40
CA ILE A 112 4.46 -9.45 10.48
C ILE A 112 3.43 -8.38 10.15
N SER A 113 2.65 -7.96 11.15
CA SER A 113 1.71 -6.85 11.05
C SER A 113 2.12 -5.70 11.96
N PHE A 114 1.71 -4.48 11.68
CA PHE A 114 2.01 -3.31 12.52
C PHE A 114 1.47 -3.42 13.94
N VAL A 115 0.40 -4.19 14.15
CA VAL A 115 -0.11 -4.47 15.51
C VAL A 115 0.89 -5.26 16.36
N ASP A 116 1.86 -5.92 15.75
CA ASP A 116 2.91 -6.70 16.43
C ASP A 116 4.08 -5.82 16.91
N ILE A 117 4.20 -4.59 16.42
CA ILE A 117 5.31 -3.68 16.78
C ILE A 117 5.21 -3.27 18.24
N ALA A 118 4.04 -2.84 18.70
CA ALA A 118 3.86 -2.38 20.08
C ALA A 118 4.23 -3.46 21.12
N PRO A 119 3.72 -4.71 21.06
CA PRO A 119 4.11 -5.75 22.03
C PRO A 119 5.59 -6.11 21.91
N THR A 120 6.20 -6.01 20.73
CA THR A 120 7.65 -6.24 20.55
C THR A 120 8.47 -5.17 21.24
N ILE A 121 8.10 -3.89 21.10
CA ILE A 121 8.79 -2.77 21.78
C ILE A 121 8.65 -2.90 23.31
N LEU A 122 7.47 -3.24 23.80
CA LEU A 122 7.25 -3.46 25.24
C LEU A 122 8.12 -4.59 25.79
N GLU A 123 8.23 -5.70 25.06
CA GLU A 123 9.12 -6.83 25.43
C GLU A 123 10.60 -6.42 25.43
N ILE A 124 11.04 -5.65 24.42
CA ILE A 124 12.41 -5.11 24.35
C ILE A 124 12.70 -4.23 25.57
N ALA A 125 11.75 -3.37 25.93
CA ALA A 125 11.88 -2.45 27.07
C ALA A 125 11.68 -3.12 28.45
N GLY A 126 11.23 -4.36 28.48
CA GLY A 126 10.88 -5.06 29.74
C GLY A 126 9.70 -4.42 30.48
N VAL A 127 8.81 -3.74 29.77
CA VAL A 127 7.66 -3.00 30.30
C VAL A 127 6.36 -3.78 30.07
N LYS A 128 5.48 -3.80 31.07
CA LYS A 128 4.13 -4.39 30.94
C LYS A 128 3.16 -3.36 30.32
N PRO A 129 2.12 -3.82 29.60
CA PRO A 129 1.13 -2.94 28.98
C PRO A 129 0.09 -2.38 29.98
N ASP A 130 0.53 -1.97 31.16
CA ASP A 130 -0.36 -1.50 32.21
C ASP A 130 -1.06 -0.19 31.80
N GLY A 131 -2.38 -0.14 31.92
CA GLY A 131 -3.20 1.01 31.51
C GLY A 131 -3.48 1.12 30.02
N MET A 132 -2.99 0.18 29.19
CA MET A 132 -3.29 0.10 27.76
C MET A 132 -4.55 -0.71 27.49
N LEU A 133 -5.20 -0.45 26.36
CA LEU A 133 -6.23 -1.36 25.82
C LEU A 133 -5.60 -2.72 25.46
N PRO A 134 -6.40 -3.80 25.42
CA PRO A 134 -5.91 -5.12 25.03
C PRO A 134 -5.13 -5.07 23.69
N ILE A 135 -3.92 -5.59 23.70
CA ILE A 135 -3.05 -5.63 22.51
C ILE A 135 -3.48 -6.81 21.63
N SER A 136 -3.82 -6.53 20.37
CA SER A 136 -4.22 -7.55 19.39
C SER A 136 -3.02 -8.25 18.74
N GLY A 137 -1.85 -7.60 18.71
CA GLY A 137 -0.63 -8.12 18.10
C GLY A 137 0.12 -9.08 19.02
N ARG A 138 1.11 -9.76 18.43
CA ARG A 138 2.02 -10.67 19.13
C ARG A 138 3.46 -10.25 18.89
N SER A 139 4.26 -10.20 19.95
CA SER A 139 5.70 -9.90 19.81
C SER A 139 6.39 -10.87 18.86
N PHE A 140 7.25 -10.33 18.01
CA PHE A 140 8.13 -11.08 17.12
C PHE A 140 9.60 -11.06 17.59
N MET A 141 9.82 -10.91 18.89
CA MET A 141 11.16 -10.91 19.47
C MET A 141 11.92 -12.23 19.20
N ASN A 142 11.23 -13.38 19.17
CA ASN A 142 11.80 -14.66 18.78
C ASN A 142 12.41 -14.62 17.36
N ILE A 143 11.75 -13.92 16.43
CA ILE A 143 12.23 -13.71 15.06
C ILE A 143 13.44 -12.80 15.07
N LEU A 144 13.41 -11.67 15.80
CA LEU A 144 14.52 -10.72 15.88
C LEU A 144 15.79 -11.36 16.44
N LYS A 145 15.68 -12.22 17.47
CA LYS A 145 16.82 -12.92 18.11
C LYS A 145 17.33 -14.14 17.35
N SER A 146 16.54 -14.67 16.40
CA SER A 146 16.95 -15.83 15.61
C SER A 146 18.10 -15.50 14.66
N LYS A 147 18.93 -16.50 14.35
CA LYS A 147 19.94 -16.43 13.29
C LYS A 147 19.45 -17.05 11.97
N LYS A 148 18.22 -17.61 11.96
CA LYS A 148 17.65 -18.26 10.78
C LYS A 148 17.17 -17.21 9.78
N GLU A 149 17.13 -17.59 8.51
CA GLU A 149 16.53 -16.88 7.40
C GLU A 149 15.22 -17.56 6.97
N GLY A 150 14.46 -16.90 6.07
CA GLY A 150 13.16 -17.41 5.64
C GLY A 150 12.13 -17.37 6.77
N ILE A 151 11.30 -18.41 6.87
CA ILE A 151 10.30 -18.54 7.94
C ILE A 151 10.97 -19.04 9.23
N VAL A 152 10.93 -18.22 10.25
CA VAL A 152 11.49 -18.49 11.58
C VAL A 152 10.43 -19.05 12.53
N ASP A 153 9.24 -18.45 12.54
CA ASP A 153 8.11 -18.82 13.40
C ASP A 153 6.92 -19.36 12.57
N GLN A 154 6.86 -20.67 12.42
CA GLN A 154 5.79 -21.36 11.67
C GLN A 154 4.42 -21.30 12.36
N SER A 155 4.32 -20.82 13.59
CA SER A 155 3.04 -20.71 14.31
C SER A 155 2.19 -19.52 13.86
N LYS A 156 2.79 -18.53 13.20
CA LYS A 156 2.09 -17.36 12.65
C LYS A 156 1.94 -17.52 11.15
N LYS A 157 0.77 -17.98 10.72
CA LYS A 157 0.49 -18.27 9.31
C LYS A 157 -0.16 -17.11 8.58
N TYR A 158 -0.88 -16.23 9.29
CA TYR A 158 -1.74 -15.22 8.70
C TYR A 158 -1.43 -13.82 9.22
N VAL A 159 -1.60 -12.84 8.34
CA VAL A 159 -1.78 -11.43 8.69
C VAL A 159 -3.15 -10.97 8.22
N TYR A 160 -3.75 -10.05 8.98
CA TYR A 160 -5.05 -9.47 8.70
C TYR A 160 -4.91 -7.99 8.42
N MET A 161 -5.62 -7.51 7.43
CA MET A 161 -5.67 -6.12 7.04
C MET A 161 -7.11 -5.68 6.86
N GLY A 162 -7.32 -4.37 6.90
CA GLY A 162 -8.62 -3.82 6.63
C GLY A 162 -8.59 -2.32 6.49
N ARG A 163 -9.63 -1.78 5.88
CA ARG A 163 -9.92 -0.35 5.90
C ARG A 163 -11.41 -0.14 6.05
N GLU A 164 -11.80 0.97 6.64
CA GLU A 164 -13.17 1.46 6.65
C GLU A 164 -13.30 2.61 5.64
N ARG A 165 -12.38 3.55 5.73
CA ARG A 165 -12.34 4.76 4.93
C ARG A 165 -10.92 5.29 4.90
N HIS A 166 -10.44 5.69 3.71
CA HIS A 166 -9.10 6.27 3.57
C HIS A 166 -9.12 7.77 3.92
N SER A 167 -10.07 8.51 3.34
CA SER A 167 -10.14 9.96 3.53
C SER A 167 -11.59 10.42 3.73
N SER A 168 -11.77 11.73 4.00
CA SER A 168 -13.09 12.38 4.06
C SER A 168 -13.51 13.00 2.73
N SER A 169 -12.80 12.74 1.64
CA SER A 169 -13.04 13.33 0.32
C SER A 169 -14.18 12.66 -0.46
N ARG A 170 -14.67 11.52 0.00
CA ARG A 170 -15.72 10.75 -0.67
C ARG A 170 -17.09 11.41 -0.48
N TRP A 171 -17.94 11.29 -1.52
CA TRP A 171 -19.32 11.74 -1.46
C TRP A 171 -20.06 11.19 -0.23
N GLN A 172 -20.77 12.04 0.48
CA GLN A 172 -21.43 11.74 1.75
C GLN A 172 -20.50 11.09 2.80
N ASN A 173 -19.22 11.26 2.65
CA ASN A 173 -18.20 10.65 3.53
C ASN A 173 -18.33 9.12 3.62
N LEU A 174 -18.81 8.47 2.54
CA LEU A 174 -19.04 7.02 2.48
C LEU A 174 -17.71 6.27 2.55
N GLY A 175 -17.64 5.28 3.43
CA GLY A 175 -16.52 4.35 3.47
C GLY A 175 -16.57 3.34 2.31
N TYR A 176 -15.44 2.68 2.09
CA TYR A 176 -15.34 1.44 1.32
C TYR A 176 -14.66 0.39 2.21
N PRO A 177 -15.44 -0.23 3.12
CA PRO A 177 -14.87 -1.16 4.08
C PRO A 177 -14.39 -2.44 3.38
N GLN A 178 -13.17 -2.83 3.70
CA GLN A 178 -12.53 -4.07 3.27
C GLN A 178 -11.99 -4.82 4.48
N ARG A 179 -11.97 -6.16 4.38
CA ARG A 179 -11.19 -7.05 5.23
C ARG A 179 -10.34 -7.91 4.32
N ALA A 180 -9.14 -8.21 4.76
CA ALA A 180 -8.29 -9.11 4.01
C ALA A 180 -7.50 -10.00 4.96
N VAL A 181 -7.22 -11.20 4.51
CA VAL A 181 -6.31 -12.15 5.14
C VAL A 181 -5.28 -12.60 4.12
N ARG A 182 -4.03 -12.65 4.55
CA ARG A 182 -2.91 -13.12 3.75
C ARG A 182 -2.16 -14.19 4.50
N ASN A 183 -1.90 -15.32 3.84
CA ASN A 183 -0.88 -16.27 4.23
C ASN A 183 0.37 -16.11 3.33
N GLN A 184 1.27 -17.09 3.31
CA GLN A 184 2.50 -16.98 2.51
C GLN A 184 2.23 -16.90 1.00
N ASP A 185 1.21 -17.62 0.51
CA ASP A 185 0.97 -17.80 -0.92
C ASP A 185 -0.27 -17.06 -1.44
N TYR A 186 -1.27 -16.83 -0.58
CA TYR A 186 -2.57 -16.34 -1.00
C TYR A 186 -3.01 -15.09 -0.23
N LEU A 187 -3.75 -14.26 -0.93
CA LEU A 187 -4.44 -13.08 -0.40
C LEU A 187 -5.92 -13.20 -0.72
N LEU A 188 -6.78 -13.23 0.30
CA LEU A 188 -8.22 -13.09 0.17
C LEU A 188 -8.64 -11.68 0.63
N ILE A 189 -9.46 -11.02 -0.19
CA ILE A 189 -10.05 -9.71 0.13
C ILE A 189 -11.56 -9.84 0.11
N TRP A 190 -12.22 -9.34 1.16
CA TRP A 190 -13.66 -9.18 1.25
C TRP A 190 -14.03 -7.71 1.14
N ASN A 191 -14.72 -7.34 0.06
CA ASN A 191 -15.31 -6.02 -0.17
C ASN A 191 -16.72 -6.02 0.43
N LEU A 192 -16.89 -5.42 1.61
CA LEU A 192 -18.16 -5.47 2.34
C LEU A 192 -19.27 -4.64 1.68
N ARG A 193 -18.91 -3.73 0.78
CA ARG A 193 -19.84 -2.85 0.06
C ARG A 193 -19.49 -2.80 -1.44
N PRO A 194 -19.62 -3.94 -2.15
CA PRO A 194 -19.18 -4.07 -3.54
C PRO A 194 -19.97 -3.17 -4.50
N GLU A 195 -21.17 -2.71 -4.09
CA GLU A 195 -21.97 -1.76 -4.85
C GLU A 195 -21.40 -0.34 -4.90
N ARG A 196 -20.41 -0.02 -4.02
CA ARG A 196 -19.77 1.29 -3.98
C ARG A 196 -18.54 1.35 -4.89
N TRP A 197 -18.15 2.56 -5.23
CA TRP A 197 -16.91 2.81 -5.96
C TRP A 197 -15.69 2.67 -5.02
N PRO A 198 -14.70 1.80 -5.34
CA PRO A 198 -13.58 1.53 -4.44
C PRO A 198 -12.66 2.73 -4.23
N ALA A 199 -12.51 3.56 -5.26
CA ALA A 199 -11.64 4.75 -5.28
C ALA A 199 -12.40 6.07 -5.03
N GLY A 200 -13.67 6.01 -4.62
CA GLY A 200 -14.57 7.15 -4.58
C GLY A 200 -15.38 7.30 -5.86
N ALA A 201 -16.38 8.17 -5.86
CA ALA A 201 -17.25 8.37 -7.00
C ALA A 201 -16.47 8.90 -8.23
N PRO A 202 -16.91 8.57 -9.46
CA PRO A 202 -16.32 9.11 -10.67
C PRO A 202 -16.67 10.59 -10.92
N GLN A 203 -17.41 11.21 -10.00
CA GLN A 203 -17.89 12.58 -10.08
C GLN A 203 -17.27 13.45 -8.99
N MET A 204 -17.10 14.74 -9.29
CA MET A 204 -16.85 15.77 -8.33
C MET A 204 -18.10 16.06 -7.49
N LEU A 205 -17.92 16.53 -6.24
CA LEU A 205 -18.98 17.13 -5.44
C LEU A 205 -19.14 18.61 -5.77
N ASN A 206 -20.37 19.03 -6.02
CA ASN A 206 -20.71 20.44 -5.95
C ASN A 206 -20.60 20.92 -4.50
N LYS A 207 -19.67 21.81 -4.22
CA LYS A 207 -19.40 22.32 -2.86
C LYS A 207 -20.56 23.11 -2.25
N LYS A 208 -21.48 23.64 -3.07
CA LYS A 208 -22.63 24.45 -2.60
C LYS A 208 -23.86 23.58 -2.33
N THR A 209 -24.18 22.65 -3.24
CA THR A 209 -25.39 21.82 -3.14
C THR A 209 -25.13 20.46 -2.47
N GLY A 210 -23.88 19.97 -2.44
CA GLY A 210 -23.52 18.63 -1.97
C GLY A 210 -23.90 17.52 -2.96
N GLU A 211 -24.35 17.87 -4.16
CA GLU A 211 -24.74 16.92 -5.20
C GLU A 211 -23.53 16.51 -6.06
N LEU A 212 -23.65 15.39 -6.76
CA LEU A 212 -22.63 14.93 -7.69
C LEU A 212 -22.73 15.67 -9.03
N CYS A 213 -21.62 16.22 -9.49
CA CYS A 213 -21.48 16.77 -10.84
C CYS A 213 -21.43 15.67 -11.91
N PRO A 214 -21.34 15.99 -13.21
CA PRO A 214 -21.14 15.01 -14.26
C PRO A 214 -19.92 14.10 -14.05
N MET A 215 -19.91 12.96 -14.77
CA MET A 215 -18.92 11.90 -14.61
C MET A 215 -17.48 12.34 -14.92
N TYR A 216 -16.52 11.65 -14.32
CA TYR A 216 -15.07 11.78 -14.60
C TYR A 216 -14.50 13.18 -14.37
N GLY A 217 -14.96 13.85 -13.33
CA GLY A 217 -14.42 15.14 -12.96
C GLY A 217 -14.90 16.31 -13.82
N ILE A 218 -15.94 16.16 -14.64
CA ILE A 218 -16.54 17.25 -15.37
C ILE A 218 -17.39 18.09 -14.41
N GLY A 219 -17.13 19.40 -14.34
CA GLY A 219 -17.91 20.37 -13.56
C GLY A 219 -19.24 20.73 -14.22
N GLU A 220 -20.08 21.49 -13.51
CA GLU A 220 -21.38 21.99 -14.02
C GLU A 220 -21.21 22.92 -15.25
N ASP A 221 -20.10 23.61 -15.33
CA ASP A 221 -19.71 24.49 -16.44
C ASP A 221 -19.07 23.74 -17.61
N GLY A 222 -18.99 22.40 -17.55
CA GLY A 222 -18.31 21.57 -18.53
C GLY A 222 -16.78 21.54 -18.41
N THR A 223 -16.21 22.24 -17.42
CA THR A 223 -14.76 22.21 -17.19
C THR A 223 -14.32 20.83 -16.72
N PHE A 224 -13.26 20.28 -17.36
CA PHE A 224 -12.72 18.97 -17.03
C PHE A 224 -11.55 19.10 -16.04
N HIS A 225 -11.68 18.41 -14.91
CA HIS A 225 -10.64 18.27 -13.89
C HIS A 225 -10.52 16.80 -13.43
N PRO A 226 -9.56 16.05 -13.95
CA PRO A 226 -9.40 14.62 -13.62
C PRO A 226 -9.26 14.35 -12.11
N ASP A 227 -8.65 15.26 -11.38
CA ASP A 227 -8.44 15.17 -9.92
C ASP A 227 -9.74 15.17 -9.13
N TRP A 228 -10.84 15.65 -9.71
CA TRP A 228 -12.15 15.70 -9.06
C TRP A 228 -12.88 14.37 -9.06
N ALA A 229 -12.48 13.44 -9.93
CA ALA A 229 -12.99 12.08 -9.95
C ALA A 229 -12.15 11.18 -9.03
N PHE A 230 -12.76 10.13 -8.49
CA PHE A 230 -12.07 9.09 -7.72
C PHE A 230 -11.18 9.68 -6.62
N THR A 231 -11.75 10.51 -5.79
CA THR A 231 -11.05 11.38 -4.82
C THR A 231 -10.34 10.64 -3.69
N ASP A 232 -10.50 9.32 -3.60
CA ASP A 232 -9.78 8.47 -2.65
C ASP A 232 -8.40 8.01 -3.19
N VAL A 233 -8.10 8.33 -4.44
CA VAL A 233 -6.78 8.16 -5.06
C VAL A 233 -6.10 9.51 -5.13
N ASP A 234 -4.86 9.57 -4.69
CA ASP A 234 -4.04 10.79 -4.70
C ASP A 234 -3.93 11.36 -6.13
N ASP A 235 -3.97 12.68 -6.25
CA ASP A 235 -3.84 13.36 -7.54
C ASP A 235 -2.42 13.18 -8.07
N ALA A 236 -2.32 12.68 -9.30
CA ALA A 236 -1.07 12.25 -9.89
C ALA A 236 -1.14 12.15 -11.42
N PRO A 237 -0.01 12.29 -12.14
CA PRO A 237 0.05 12.04 -13.56
C PRO A 237 -0.54 10.68 -13.97
N SER A 238 -0.24 9.61 -13.23
CA SER A 238 -0.78 8.27 -13.48
C SER A 238 -2.30 8.21 -13.37
N LYS A 239 -2.90 8.87 -12.36
CA LYS A 239 -4.36 8.95 -12.20
C LYS A 239 -4.99 9.70 -13.36
N THR A 240 -4.45 10.89 -13.68
CA THR A 240 -4.92 11.73 -14.78
C THR A 240 -4.87 10.97 -16.10
N PHE A 241 -3.75 10.33 -16.40
CA PHE A 241 -3.57 9.54 -17.61
C PHE A 241 -4.64 8.45 -17.77
N LEU A 242 -4.91 7.69 -16.71
CA LEU A 242 -5.95 6.64 -16.73
C LEU A 242 -7.34 7.23 -16.98
N ILE A 243 -7.68 8.35 -16.36
CA ILE A 243 -9.00 8.98 -16.52
C ILE A 243 -9.17 9.55 -17.93
N GLU A 244 -8.18 10.26 -18.45
CA GLU A 244 -8.23 10.87 -19.78
C GLU A 244 -8.31 9.82 -20.90
N ASN A 245 -7.64 8.69 -20.71
CA ASN A 245 -7.55 7.62 -21.71
C ASN A 245 -8.49 6.44 -21.43
N HIS A 246 -9.49 6.57 -20.54
CA HIS A 246 -10.38 5.46 -20.14
C HIS A 246 -11.22 4.84 -21.27
N LYS A 247 -11.31 5.50 -22.44
CA LYS A 247 -11.99 4.98 -23.65
C LYS A 247 -11.04 4.22 -24.58
N ASP A 248 -9.72 4.36 -24.42
CA ASP A 248 -8.75 3.63 -25.20
C ASP A 248 -8.80 2.14 -24.82
N PRO A 249 -8.99 1.21 -25.77
CA PRO A 249 -9.09 -0.23 -25.49
C PRO A 249 -7.83 -0.82 -24.87
N VAL A 250 -6.64 -0.21 -25.05
CA VAL A 250 -5.38 -0.65 -24.45
C VAL A 250 -5.30 -0.19 -22.99
N ILE A 251 -5.79 1.01 -22.68
CA ILE A 251 -5.74 1.60 -21.34
C ILE A 251 -6.94 1.18 -20.48
N ARG A 252 -8.07 0.87 -21.10
CA ARG A 252 -9.31 0.50 -20.42
C ARG A 252 -9.16 -0.59 -19.36
N PRO A 253 -8.43 -1.69 -19.58
CA PRO A 253 -8.24 -2.72 -18.54
C PRO A 253 -7.59 -2.17 -17.25
N TYR A 254 -6.61 -1.29 -17.36
CA TYR A 254 -5.93 -0.66 -16.21
C TYR A 254 -6.85 0.32 -15.48
N PHE A 255 -7.65 1.08 -16.23
CA PHE A 255 -8.68 1.93 -15.65
C PHE A 255 -9.70 1.10 -14.84
N ASP A 256 -10.16 -0.02 -15.39
CA ASP A 256 -11.11 -0.90 -14.74
C ASP A 256 -10.52 -1.52 -13.46
N LEU A 257 -9.28 -1.97 -13.49
CA LEU A 257 -8.55 -2.46 -12.31
C LEU A 257 -8.44 -1.41 -11.20
N ALA A 258 -8.20 -0.16 -11.57
CA ALA A 258 -8.00 0.93 -10.61
C ALA A 258 -9.30 1.45 -9.99
N PHE A 259 -10.35 1.61 -10.80
CA PHE A 259 -11.49 2.44 -10.46
C PHE A 259 -12.84 1.71 -10.48
N ASN A 260 -13.03 0.65 -11.28
CA ASN A 260 -14.31 -0.02 -11.36
C ASN A 260 -14.72 -0.72 -10.05
N LYS A 261 -16.03 -0.92 -9.92
CA LYS A 261 -16.61 -1.69 -8.82
C LYS A 261 -16.03 -3.11 -8.81
N ARG A 262 -15.81 -3.63 -7.63
CA ARG A 262 -15.19 -4.94 -7.39
C ARG A 262 -16.23 -5.97 -6.97
N PRO A 263 -15.96 -7.26 -7.19
CA PRO A 263 -16.79 -8.31 -6.61
C PRO A 263 -16.70 -8.32 -5.08
N GLU A 264 -17.62 -9.00 -4.43
CA GLU A 264 -17.64 -9.15 -2.98
C GLU A 264 -16.36 -9.79 -2.45
N PHE A 265 -15.88 -10.85 -3.11
CA PHE A 265 -14.63 -11.53 -2.76
C PHE A 265 -13.62 -11.52 -3.90
N GLU A 266 -12.36 -11.39 -3.53
CA GLU A 266 -11.22 -11.49 -4.44
C GLU A 266 -10.17 -12.40 -3.80
N LEU A 267 -9.66 -13.38 -4.56
CA LEU A 267 -8.61 -14.32 -4.13
C LEU A 267 -7.46 -14.29 -5.14
N TYR A 268 -6.24 -14.15 -4.66
CA TYR A 268 -5.04 -14.07 -5.50
C TYR A 268 -3.95 -15.00 -4.98
N HIS A 269 -3.20 -15.62 -5.89
CA HIS A 269 -2.00 -16.38 -5.58
C HIS A 269 -0.78 -15.47 -5.77
N ILE A 270 -0.27 -14.91 -4.69
CA ILE A 270 0.72 -13.83 -4.72
C ILE A 270 2.05 -14.25 -5.36
N GLY A 271 2.48 -15.49 -5.19
CA GLY A 271 3.73 -15.98 -5.80
C GLY A 271 3.67 -16.03 -7.34
N ASN A 272 2.49 -16.30 -7.91
CA ASN A 272 2.29 -16.41 -9.35
C ASN A 272 1.75 -15.10 -9.95
N ASP A 273 1.02 -14.32 -9.16
CA ASP A 273 0.37 -13.08 -9.54
C ASP A 273 0.61 -11.99 -8.47
N PRO A 274 1.83 -11.46 -8.35
CA PRO A 274 2.17 -10.45 -7.35
C PRO A 274 1.42 -9.12 -7.57
N PHE A 275 0.83 -8.93 -8.74
CA PHE A 275 0.05 -7.74 -9.09
C PHE A 275 -1.45 -7.89 -8.84
N CYS A 276 -1.92 -9.07 -8.40
CA CYS A 276 -3.33 -9.36 -8.12
C CYS A 276 -4.24 -9.07 -9.33
N LEU A 277 -3.92 -9.61 -10.49
CA LEU A 277 -4.64 -9.38 -11.74
C LEU A 277 -5.72 -10.44 -12.01
N ASP A 278 -5.47 -11.70 -11.62
CA ASP A 278 -6.35 -12.84 -11.87
C ASP A 278 -7.10 -13.25 -10.60
N ASN A 279 -8.37 -12.84 -10.49
CA ASN A 279 -9.22 -13.26 -9.37
C ASN A 279 -9.59 -14.74 -9.50
N LEU A 280 -9.20 -15.52 -8.48
CA LEU A 280 -9.35 -16.97 -8.42
C LEU A 280 -10.66 -17.43 -7.77
N ILE A 281 -11.51 -16.51 -7.26
CA ILE A 281 -12.80 -16.83 -6.63
C ILE A 281 -13.67 -17.68 -7.56
N GLY A 282 -14.20 -18.79 -7.01
CA GLY A 282 -15.09 -19.69 -7.72
C GLY A 282 -14.39 -20.65 -8.71
N LYS A 283 -13.08 -20.57 -8.89
CA LYS A 283 -12.33 -21.55 -9.69
C LYS A 283 -12.15 -22.84 -8.88
N LYS A 284 -12.51 -24.00 -9.45
CA LYS A 284 -12.55 -25.31 -8.76
C LYS A 284 -11.23 -25.69 -8.10
N ASP A 285 -10.12 -25.41 -8.75
CA ASP A 285 -8.78 -25.76 -8.28
C ASP A 285 -8.36 -25.00 -7.01
N TYR A 286 -9.07 -23.92 -6.68
CA TYR A 286 -8.81 -23.05 -5.53
C TYR A 286 -9.91 -23.10 -4.45
N ALA A 287 -10.89 -24.01 -4.60
CA ALA A 287 -12.04 -24.09 -3.69
C ALA A 287 -11.64 -24.40 -2.23
N GLU A 288 -10.61 -25.19 -2.01
CA GLU A 288 -10.12 -25.53 -0.68
C GLU A 288 -9.54 -24.32 0.02
N ILE A 289 -8.62 -23.60 -0.63
CA ILE A 289 -7.99 -22.40 -0.06
C ILE A 289 -9.01 -21.24 0.06
N GLU A 290 -9.97 -21.14 -0.85
CA GLU A 290 -11.07 -20.17 -0.74
C GLU A 290 -11.88 -20.41 0.55
N ASN A 291 -12.23 -21.67 0.85
CA ASN A 291 -12.97 -22.02 2.07
C ASN A 291 -12.12 -21.88 3.34
N GLU A 292 -10.81 -22.11 3.27
CA GLU A 292 -9.91 -21.92 4.41
C GLU A 292 -9.80 -20.44 4.80
N LEU A 293 -9.75 -19.53 3.81
CA LEU A 293 -9.50 -18.12 4.05
C LEU A 293 -10.79 -17.30 4.31
N LYS A 294 -11.97 -17.80 3.93
CA LYS A 294 -13.28 -17.20 4.27
C LYS A 294 -13.67 -17.47 5.71
#